data_d35b1865d24c5874a04ca53a8c4c8a70
#
_entry.id   d35b1865d24c5874a04ca53a8c4c8a70
#
_cell.length_a   1.000
_cell.length_b   1.000
_cell.length_c   1.000
_cell.angle_alpha   90.00
_cell.angle_beta   90.00
_cell.angle_gamma   90.00
#
_symmetry.space_group_name_H-M   'P 1'
#
loop_
_entity.id
_entity.type
_entity.pdbx_description
1 polymer ?
#
loop_
_entity_poly.entity_id
_entity_poly.type
_entity_poly.pdbx_seq_one_letter_code
_entity_poly.pdbx_strand_id
1 'polypeptide(L)'
;MKYKVEIKETLVREVEIEAESRADAEQKIEDKWKNEEIVLSSDDFSFVNYTASPVIQKVKYTLYQLKNTEENHYIRFMGLSSTISSQINLNNYDKVYDGEYSINEPFDANKICESLFEKFNIDLPEDFRGHSLSVSDVIVLENNGENKAYYCDSIGFKEIENFLKEPDKQQDNSIDEINN
;
A
#
# COMPACT_ATOMS: atom_id res chain seq x y z
N MET A 1 2.24 13.86 7.93
CA MET A 1 2.17 13.75 6.45
C MET A 1 3.49 14.15 5.85
N LYS A 2 3.93 13.48 4.79
CA LYS A 2 5.12 13.87 4.00
C LYS A 2 4.67 14.48 2.68
N TYR A 3 5.36 15.51 2.24
CA TYR A 3 5.14 16.14 0.96
C TYR A 3 6.41 16.13 0.12
N LYS A 4 6.25 15.94 -1.18
CA LYS A 4 7.26 16.27 -2.18
C LYS A 4 6.97 17.68 -2.67
N VAL A 5 7.97 18.54 -2.61
CA VAL A 5 7.86 19.92 -3.09
C VAL A 5 8.73 20.06 -4.34
N GLU A 6 8.09 20.38 -5.44
CA GLU A 6 8.79 20.82 -6.66
C GLU A 6 9.06 22.31 -6.54
N ILE A 7 10.31 22.70 -6.77
CA ILE A 7 10.75 24.09 -6.86
C ILE A 7 11.09 24.33 -8.32
N LYS A 8 10.42 25.30 -8.94
CA LYS A 8 10.66 25.69 -10.34
C LYS A 8 11.02 27.15 -10.42
N GLU A 9 12.26 27.43 -10.82
CA GLU A 9 12.72 28.76 -11.13
C GLU A 9 12.51 29.06 -12.61
N THR A 10 12.13 30.27 -12.90
CA THR A 10 11.99 30.78 -14.27
C THR A 10 12.97 31.93 -14.48
N LEU A 11 13.82 31.79 -15.48
CA LEU A 11 14.75 32.81 -15.93
C LEU A 11 14.21 33.41 -17.21
N VAL A 12 14.23 34.73 -17.33
CA VAL A 12 13.73 35.44 -18.50
C VAL A 12 14.70 36.55 -18.87
N ARG A 13 15.10 36.60 -20.16
CA ARG A 13 15.88 37.68 -20.74
C ARG A 13 15.22 38.14 -22.05
N GLU A 14 15.00 39.43 -22.21
CA GLU A 14 14.59 40.01 -23.47
C GLU A 14 15.83 40.42 -24.26
N VAL A 15 15.87 40.05 -25.53
CA VAL A 15 16.99 40.34 -26.42
C VAL A 15 16.43 40.99 -27.70
N GLU A 16 16.95 42.16 -28.05
CA GLU A 16 16.63 42.79 -29.33
C GLU A 16 17.51 42.20 -30.45
N ILE A 17 16.91 41.86 -31.58
CA ILE A 17 17.59 41.30 -32.72
C ILE A 17 16.95 41.79 -34.04
N GLU A 18 17.78 42.10 -35.02
CA GLU A 18 17.31 42.41 -36.37
C GLU A 18 16.97 41.11 -37.12
N ALA A 19 15.74 41.06 -37.68
CA ALA A 19 15.25 39.87 -38.37
C ALA A 19 14.25 40.27 -39.49
N GLU A 20 14.12 39.41 -40.49
CA GLU A 20 13.19 39.62 -41.62
C GLU A 20 11.76 39.19 -41.27
N SER A 21 11.60 38.34 -40.24
CA SER A 21 10.32 37.85 -39.74
C SER A 21 10.42 37.41 -38.29
N ARG A 22 9.27 37.19 -37.66
CA ARG A 22 9.22 36.60 -36.31
C ARG A 22 9.93 35.25 -36.24
N ALA A 23 9.69 34.38 -37.23
CA ALA A 23 10.31 33.04 -37.25
C ALA A 23 11.85 33.15 -37.41
N ASP A 24 12.34 34.11 -38.22
CA ASP A 24 13.76 34.38 -38.36
C ASP A 24 14.38 34.91 -37.06
N ALA A 25 13.66 35.77 -36.34
CA ALA A 25 14.11 36.25 -35.03
C ALA A 25 14.23 35.12 -33.99
N GLU A 26 13.19 34.28 -33.91
CA GLU A 26 13.18 33.13 -33.00
C GLU A 26 14.32 32.14 -33.35
N GLN A 27 14.54 31.85 -34.64
CA GLN A 27 15.61 30.95 -35.09
C GLN A 27 17.00 31.49 -34.74
N LYS A 28 17.23 32.78 -35.00
CA LYS A 28 18.52 33.44 -34.71
C LYS A 28 18.85 33.40 -33.20
N ILE A 29 17.85 33.59 -32.35
CA ILE A 29 18.04 33.50 -30.89
C ILE A 29 18.26 32.07 -30.46
N GLU A 30 17.52 31.09 -31.01
CA GLU A 30 17.73 29.66 -30.72
C GLU A 30 19.15 29.22 -31.10
N ASP A 31 19.67 29.67 -32.26
CA ASP A 31 21.03 29.33 -32.68
C ASP A 31 22.08 29.93 -31.75
N LYS A 32 21.90 31.20 -31.33
CA LYS A 32 22.77 31.85 -30.35
C LYS A 32 22.76 31.16 -29.01
N TRP A 33 21.59 30.69 -28.56
CA TRP A 33 21.46 29.92 -27.31
C TRP A 33 22.14 28.56 -27.44
N LYS A 34 21.95 27.83 -28.54
CA LYS A 34 22.61 26.54 -28.80
C LYS A 34 24.13 26.63 -28.90
N ASN A 35 24.63 27.76 -29.39
CA ASN A 35 26.07 28.04 -29.51
C ASN A 35 26.68 28.67 -28.25
N GLU A 36 25.90 28.73 -27.14
CA GLU A 36 26.32 29.32 -25.87
C GLU A 36 26.71 30.81 -25.96
N GLU A 37 26.28 31.51 -27.02
CA GLU A 37 26.44 32.95 -27.12
C GLU A 37 25.48 33.74 -26.20
N ILE A 38 24.34 33.10 -25.87
CA ILE A 38 23.38 33.60 -24.91
C ILE A 38 23.19 32.53 -23.86
N VAL A 39 23.58 32.82 -22.61
CA VAL A 39 23.40 31.96 -21.47
C VAL A 39 22.59 32.69 -20.42
N LEU A 40 21.47 32.12 -19.99
CA LEU A 40 20.70 32.68 -18.88
C LEU A 40 21.40 32.38 -17.55
N SER A 41 21.36 33.30 -16.62
CA SER A 41 22.01 33.24 -15.32
C SER A 41 21.06 33.65 -14.20
N SER A 42 21.52 33.65 -12.97
CA SER A 42 20.76 34.15 -11.82
C SER A 42 20.27 35.59 -11.96
N ASP A 43 20.96 36.41 -12.81
CA ASP A 43 20.57 37.80 -13.06
C ASP A 43 19.29 37.90 -13.90
N ASP A 44 18.93 36.83 -14.59
CA ASP A 44 17.71 36.72 -15.40
C ASP A 44 16.52 36.13 -14.59
N PHE A 45 16.67 35.95 -13.27
CA PHE A 45 15.62 35.41 -12.43
C PHE A 45 14.36 36.26 -12.50
N SER A 46 13.23 35.62 -12.81
CA SER A 46 11.91 36.27 -12.90
C SER A 46 11.03 35.89 -11.74
N PHE A 47 10.80 34.60 -11.53
CA PHE A 47 9.98 34.13 -10.43
C PHE A 47 10.27 32.66 -10.09
N VAL A 48 9.82 32.26 -8.91
CA VAL A 48 9.87 30.87 -8.43
C VAL A 48 8.47 30.37 -8.08
N ASN A 49 8.18 29.14 -8.46
CA ASN A 49 6.97 28.43 -8.09
C ASN A 49 7.29 27.27 -7.15
N TYR A 50 6.40 27.06 -6.18
CA TYR A 50 6.45 25.90 -5.27
C TYR A 50 5.16 25.09 -5.46
N THR A 51 5.30 23.81 -5.80
CA THR A 51 4.15 22.91 -5.94
C THR A 51 4.34 21.74 -5.01
N ALA A 52 3.50 21.64 -3.98
CA ALA A 52 3.53 20.54 -3.02
C ALA A 52 2.53 19.46 -3.39
N SER A 53 2.98 18.21 -3.38
CA SER A 53 2.13 17.02 -3.53
C SER A 53 2.36 16.05 -2.38
N PRO A 54 1.31 15.40 -1.86
CA PRO A 54 1.48 14.39 -0.82
C PRO A 54 2.31 13.21 -1.35
N VAL A 55 3.17 12.67 -0.50
CA VAL A 55 3.89 11.43 -0.81
C VAL A 55 2.92 10.27 -0.59
N ILE A 56 2.52 9.61 -1.67
CA ILE A 56 1.70 8.41 -1.61
C ILE A 56 2.58 7.25 -1.15
N GLN A 57 2.17 6.61 -0.07
CA GLN A 57 2.76 5.38 0.42
C GLN A 57 1.88 4.20 -0.01
N LYS A 58 2.49 3.09 -0.41
CA LYS A 58 1.80 1.85 -0.73
C LYS A 58 1.93 0.87 0.43
N VAL A 59 0.81 0.31 0.82
CA VAL A 59 0.68 -0.76 1.82
C VAL A 59 0.22 -2.00 1.08
N LYS A 60 0.99 -3.08 1.14
CA LYS A 60 0.54 -4.35 0.58
C LYS A 60 -0.43 -5.01 1.55
N TYR A 61 -1.42 -5.68 0.99
CA TYR A 61 -2.37 -6.45 1.78
C TYR A 61 -2.61 -7.81 1.19
N THR A 62 -2.95 -8.75 2.06
CA THR A 62 -3.37 -10.10 1.70
C THR A 62 -4.64 -10.45 2.47
N LEU A 63 -5.62 -10.99 1.75
CA LEU A 63 -6.88 -11.43 2.33
C LEU A 63 -6.88 -12.94 2.49
N TYR A 64 -7.28 -13.38 3.66
CA TYR A 64 -7.42 -14.78 4.03
C TYR A 64 -8.85 -15.06 4.48
N GLN A 65 -9.42 -16.12 3.97
CA GLN A 65 -10.76 -16.58 4.32
C GLN A 65 -10.71 -17.99 4.91
N LEU A 66 -11.58 -18.23 5.86
CA LEU A 66 -11.63 -19.49 6.56
C LEU A 66 -11.98 -20.62 5.59
N LYS A 67 -11.19 -21.72 5.60
CA LYS A 67 -11.46 -22.90 4.79
C LYS A 67 -12.84 -23.49 5.11
N ASN A 68 -13.52 -23.94 4.08
CA ASN A 68 -14.84 -24.55 4.22
C ASN A 68 -14.72 -26.02 4.62
N THR A 69 -14.35 -26.28 5.88
CA THR A 69 -14.26 -27.61 6.51
C THR A 69 -15.27 -27.72 7.65
N GLU A 70 -15.65 -28.96 8.02
CA GLU A 70 -16.54 -29.19 9.15
C GLU A 70 -15.96 -28.63 10.46
N GLU A 71 -14.66 -28.74 10.64
CA GLU A 71 -13.94 -28.23 11.82
C GLU A 71 -14.03 -26.71 11.95
N ASN A 72 -14.07 -26.00 10.83
CA ASN A 72 -14.12 -24.54 10.80
C ASN A 72 -15.55 -23.97 10.87
N HIS A 73 -16.56 -24.82 10.79
CA HIS A 73 -17.98 -24.38 10.83
C HIS A 73 -18.32 -23.62 12.11
N TYR A 74 -17.71 -23.99 13.21
CA TYR A 74 -18.00 -23.40 14.53
C TYR A 74 -17.40 -22.03 14.75
N ILE A 75 -16.36 -21.66 13.97
CA ILE A 75 -15.69 -20.35 14.10
C ILE A 75 -16.09 -19.37 13.00
N ARG A 76 -16.79 -19.86 11.96
CA ARG A 76 -17.25 -19.02 10.88
C ARG A 76 -18.26 -18.00 11.38
N PHE A 77 -18.04 -16.73 11.07
CA PHE A 77 -18.84 -15.58 11.51
C PHE A 77 -18.82 -15.32 13.03
N MET A 78 -17.90 -15.94 13.75
CA MET A 78 -17.76 -15.70 15.18
C MET A 78 -16.81 -14.55 15.45
N GLY A 79 -17.16 -13.68 16.41
CA GLY A 79 -16.25 -12.65 16.89
C GLY A 79 -15.06 -13.25 17.63
N LEU A 80 -13.95 -12.52 17.69
CA LEU A 80 -12.69 -12.97 18.27
C LEU A 80 -12.83 -13.45 19.72
N SER A 81 -13.68 -12.80 20.53
CA SER A 81 -13.96 -13.16 21.92
C SER A 81 -14.63 -14.53 22.09
N SER A 82 -15.28 -15.03 21.05
CA SER A 82 -16.00 -16.29 21.03
C SER A 82 -15.23 -17.41 20.31
N THR A 83 -14.04 -17.11 19.80
CA THR A 83 -13.20 -18.03 19.04
C THR A 83 -11.98 -18.44 19.85
N ILE A 84 -11.61 -19.72 19.78
CA ILE A 84 -10.39 -20.23 20.43
C ILE A 84 -9.19 -19.75 19.62
N SER A 85 -8.26 -19.01 20.23
CA SER A 85 -7.10 -18.40 19.56
C SER A 85 -6.25 -19.40 18.75
N SER A 86 -6.16 -20.66 19.16
CA SER A 86 -5.44 -21.71 18.42
C SER A 86 -6.10 -22.09 17.09
N GLN A 87 -7.37 -21.80 16.91
CA GLN A 87 -8.10 -22.04 15.65
C GLN A 87 -7.85 -20.96 14.61
N ILE A 88 -7.41 -19.76 15.06
CA ILE A 88 -7.07 -18.66 14.16
C ILE A 88 -5.58 -18.76 13.81
N ASN A 89 -5.26 -19.66 12.89
CA ASN A 89 -3.92 -19.89 12.39
C ASN A 89 -3.96 -20.07 10.86
N LEU A 90 -2.85 -19.81 10.19
CA LEU A 90 -2.76 -19.79 8.73
C LEU A 90 -3.23 -21.09 8.06
N ASN A 91 -3.06 -22.25 8.71
CA ASN A 91 -3.44 -23.55 8.16
C ASN A 91 -4.96 -23.70 7.96
N ASN A 92 -5.76 -22.96 8.73
CA ASN A 92 -7.21 -22.98 8.64
C ASN A 92 -7.78 -21.99 7.60
N TYR A 93 -6.91 -21.24 6.92
CA TYR A 93 -7.32 -20.19 6.00
C TYR A 93 -6.75 -20.43 4.60
N ASP A 94 -7.51 -19.99 3.60
CA ASP A 94 -7.05 -19.88 2.23
C ASP A 94 -6.73 -18.42 1.92
N LYS A 95 -5.58 -18.19 1.27
CA LYS A 95 -5.28 -16.89 0.66
C LYS A 95 -6.22 -16.71 -0.54
N VAL A 96 -7.07 -15.69 -0.52
CA VAL A 96 -8.06 -15.44 -1.56
C VAL A 96 -7.73 -14.25 -2.45
N TYR A 97 -6.91 -13.31 -1.95
CA TYR A 97 -6.49 -12.14 -2.72
C TYR A 97 -5.26 -11.46 -2.13
N ASP A 98 -4.52 -10.75 -2.96
CA ASP A 98 -3.50 -9.80 -2.53
C ASP A 98 -3.43 -8.58 -3.45
N GLY A 99 -2.97 -7.46 -2.92
CA GLY A 99 -2.88 -6.22 -3.68
C GLY A 99 -2.16 -5.11 -2.92
N GLU A 100 -2.22 -3.91 -3.47
CA GLU A 100 -1.66 -2.71 -2.87
C GLU A 100 -2.75 -1.69 -2.58
N TYR A 101 -2.68 -1.07 -1.41
CA TYR A 101 -3.52 0.04 -0.99
C TYR A 101 -2.69 1.31 -0.87
N SER A 102 -3.14 2.39 -1.50
CA SER A 102 -2.43 3.67 -1.51
C SER A 102 -2.94 4.57 -0.39
N ILE A 103 -2.02 5.08 0.44
CA ILE A 103 -2.34 6.05 1.49
C ILE A 103 -1.56 7.35 1.27
N ASN A 104 -2.20 8.46 1.52
CA ASN A 104 -1.61 9.80 1.54
C ASN A 104 -1.57 10.41 2.95
N GLU A 105 -2.02 9.64 3.94
CA GLU A 105 -2.06 9.96 5.37
C GLU A 105 -1.07 9.08 6.14
N PRO A 106 -0.80 9.37 7.42
CA PRO A 106 -0.09 8.44 8.29
C PRO A 106 -0.76 7.06 8.28
N PHE A 107 0.05 5.99 8.35
CA PHE A 107 -0.45 4.62 8.40
C PHE A 107 -1.40 4.44 9.59
N ASP A 108 -2.61 3.99 9.29
CA ASP A 108 -3.64 3.61 10.25
C ASP A 108 -4.26 2.29 9.78
N ALA A 109 -3.92 1.21 10.47
CA ALA A 109 -4.34 -0.12 10.10
C ALA A 109 -5.85 -0.30 10.11
N ASN A 110 -6.56 0.29 11.09
CA ASN A 110 -8.01 0.15 11.19
C ASN A 110 -8.70 0.84 10.01
N LYS A 111 -8.28 2.06 9.66
CA LYS A 111 -8.83 2.76 8.48
C LYS A 111 -8.58 2.00 7.18
N ILE A 112 -7.40 1.40 7.04
CA ILE A 112 -7.07 0.60 5.85
C ILE A 112 -7.96 -0.64 5.80
N CYS A 113 -8.09 -1.37 6.91
CA CYS A 113 -8.95 -2.54 7.00
C CYS A 113 -10.42 -2.22 6.73
N GLU A 114 -10.94 -1.10 7.25
CA GLU A 114 -12.31 -0.61 6.96
C GLU A 114 -12.49 -0.33 5.47
N SER A 115 -11.54 0.36 4.84
CA SER A 115 -11.59 0.66 3.41
C SER A 115 -11.51 -0.61 2.54
N LEU A 116 -10.69 -1.58 2.94
CA LEU A 116 -10.62 -2.88 2.27
C LEU A 116 -11.91 -3.68 2.47
N PHE A 117 -12.48 -3.65 3.66
CA PHE A 117 -13.75 -4.31 3.95
C PHE A 117 -14.87 -3.72 3.09
N GLU A 118 -14.96 -2.40 2.99
CA GLU A 118 -15.92 -1.73 2.11
C GLU A 118 -15.70 -2.13 0.64
N LYS A 119 -14.46 -2.06 0.14
CA LYS A 119 -14.11 -2.44 -1.22
C LYS A 119 -14.53 -3.87 -1.55
N PHE A 120 -14.18 -4.84 -0.69
CA PHE A 120 -14.47 -6.26 -0.91
C PHE A 120 -15.90 -6.69 -0.53
N ASN A 121 -16.77 -5.74 -0.22
CA ASN A 121 -18.20 -5.95 -0.05
C ASN A 121 -19.04 -5.22 -1.10
N ILE A 122 -18.52 -4.11 -1.67
CA ILE A 122 -19.30 -3.25 -2.59
C ILE A 122 -18.75 -3.30 -4.01
N ASP A 123 -17.41 -3.27 -4.19
CA ASP A 123 -16.74 -3.16 -5.49
C ASP A 123 -15.65 -4.22 -5.62
N LEU A 124 -16.09 -5.45 -5.82
CA LEU A 124 -15.20 -6.62 -5.91
C LEU A 124 -14.33 -6.55 -7.17
N PRO A 125 -13.00 -6.76 -7.07
CA PRO A 125 -12.15 -6.91 -8.23
C PRO A 125 -12.59 -8.11 -9.11
N GLU A 126 -12.48 -7.99 -10.43
CA GLU A 126 -12.89 -9.03 -11.39
C GLU A 126 -12.13 -10.37 -11.18
N ASP A 127 -10.92 -10.30 -10.69
CA ASP A 127 -10.05 -11.45 -10.41
C ASP A 127 -10.20 -12.01 -8.99
N PHE A 128 -11.03 -11.39 -8.14
CA PHE A 128 -11.31 -11.89 -6.79
C PHE A 128 -12.08 -13.23 -6.84
N ARG A 129 -11.62 -14.21 -6.07
CA ARG A 129 -12.17 -15.57 -6.05
C ARG A 129 -12.81 -15.97 -4.72
N GLY A 130 -12.74 -15.11 -3.72
CA GLY A 130 -13.36 -15.32 -2.42
C GLY A 130 -14.82 -14.90 -2.35
N HIS A 131 -15.39 -15.01 -1.17
CA HIS A 131 -16.67 -14.37 -0.83
C HIS A 131 -16.42 -12.95 -0.30
N SER A 132 -17.45 -12.10 -0.24
CA SER A 132 -17.38 -10.79 0.42
C SER A 132 -16.76 -10.92 1.81
N LEU A 133 -15.92 -9.96 2.18
CA LEU A 133 -15.28 -9.98 3.50
C LEU A 133 -16.31 -9.99 4.62
N SER A 134 -16.08 -10.82 5.61
CA SER A 134 -17.01 -11.05 6.72
C SER A 134 -16.27 -11.28 8.03
N VAL A 135 -17.01 -11.34 9.12
CA VAL A 135 -16.49 -11.74 10.43
C VAL A 135 -15.83 -13.11 10.31
N SER A 136 -14.70 -13.29 10.95
CA SER A 136 -13.76 -14.41 10.91
C SER A 136 -12.73 -14.40 9.77
N ASP A 137 -12.85 -13.51 8.77
CA ASP A 137 -11.79 -13.34 7.77
C ASP A 137 -10.59 -12.58 8.35
N VAL A 138 -9.43 -12.70 7.72
CA VAL A 138 -8.19 -12.06 8.18
C VAL A 138 -7.58 -11.22 7.07
N ILE A 139 -7.23 -9.98 7.40
CA ILE A 139 -6.47 -9.06 6.55
C ILE A 139 -5.04 -8.98 7.08
N VAL A 140 -4.08 -9.31 6.25
CA VAL A 140 -2.66 -9.09 6.56
C VAL A 140 -2.21 -7.82 5.85
N LEU A 141 -1.62 -6.88 6.59
CA LEU A 141 -1.04 -5.66 6.05
C LEU A 141 0.49 -5.74 6.15
N GLU A 142 1.19 -5.45 5.04
CA GLU A 142 2.64 -5.25 5.03
C GLU A 142 2.95 -3.75 4.96
N ASN A 143 3.56 -3.23 6.01
CA ASN A 143 4.01 -1.86 6.07
C ASN A 143 5.49 -1.80 6.50
N ASN A 144 6.35 -1.18 5.68
CA ASN A 144 7.79 -1.07 5.93
C ASN A 144 8.49 -2.42 6.18
N GLY A 145 8.02 -3.50 5.56
CA GLY A 145 8.59 -4.84 5.70
C GLY A 145 8.10 -5.62 6.93
N GLU A 146 7.19 -5.05 7.72
CA GLU A 146 6.53 -5.74 8.84
C GLU A 146 5.13 -6.18 8.42
N ASN A 147 4.81 -7.47 8.66
CA ASN A 147 3.49 -8.04 8.43
C ASN A 147 2.71 -8.13 9.73
N LYS A 148 1.49 -7.59 9.72
CA LYS A 148 0.54 -7.68 10.82
C LYS A 148 -0.79 -8.20 10.33
N ALA A 149 -1.38 -9.12 11.08
CA ALA A 149 -2.66 -9.73 10.78
C ALA A 149 -3.78 -9.11 11.60
N TYR A 150 -4.90 -8.83 10.95
CA TYR A 150 -6.09 -8.21 11.53
C TYR A 150 -7.31 -9.09 11.28
N TYR A 151 -7.90 -9.57 12.35
CA TYR A 151 -9.13 -10.34 12.31
C TYR A 151 -10.33 -9.42 12.10
N CYS A 152 -11.20 -9.77 11.17
CA CYS A 152 -12.49 -9.12 11.01
C CYS A 152 -13.39 -9.55 12.17
N ASP A 153 -13.52 -8.69 13.18
CA ASP A 153 -14.33 -8.98 14.36
C ASP A 153 -15.79 -8.54 14.13
N SER A 154 -16.67 -8.87 15.05
CA SER A 154 -18.07 -8.40 15.05
C SER A 154 -18.17 -6.87 15.11
N ILE A 155 -17.17 -6.21 15.68
CA ILE A 155 -17.03 -4.75 15.69
C ILE A 155 -15.59 -4.38 15.35
N GLY A 156 -15.37 -3.91 14.12
CA GLY A 156 -14.07 -3.45 13.62
C GLY A 156 -13.04 -4.58 13.44
N PHE A 157 -11.77 -4.27 13.62
CA PHE A 157 -10.65 -5.18 13.36
C PHE A 157 -9.78 -5.31 14.60
N LYS A 158 -9.26 -6.52 14.84
CA LYS A 158 -8.37 -6.81 15.97
C LYS A 158 -7.06 -7.39 15.48
N GLU A 159 -5.95 -6.80 15.91
CA GLU A 159 -4.63 -7.35 15.64
C GLU A 159 -4.50 -8.73 16.32
N ILE A 160 -3.95 -9.71 15.57
CA ILE A 160 -3.72 -11.08 16.03
C ILE A 160 -2.25 -11.46 15.78
N GLU A 161 -1.50 -11.76 16.84
CA GLU A 161 -0.05 -11.90 16.78
C GLU A 161 0.46 -13.24 16.21
N ASN A 162 -0.35 -14.32 16.35
CA ASN A 162 0.12 -15.68 16.06
C ASN A 162 -0.32 -16.21 14.69
N PHE A 163 -1.10 -15.45 13.93
CA PHE A 163 -1.68 -15.91 12.68
C PHE A 163 -0.64 -16.32 11.63
N LEU A 164 0.45 -15.57 11.53
CA LEU A 164 1.52 -15.81 10.56
C LEU A 164 2.65 -16.71 11.07
N LYS A 165 2.60 -17.14 12.34
CA LYS A 165 3.59 -18.06 12.91
C LYS A 165 3.26 -19.48 12.47
N GLU A 166 4.27 -20.24 12.06
CA GLU A 166 4.09 -21.67 11.89
C GLU A 166 3.73 -22.28 13.26
N PRO A 167 2.75 -23.22 13.30
CA PRO A 167 2.46 -23.93 14.55
C PRO A 167 3.74 -24.65 14.99
N ASP A 168 4.13 -24.46 16.24
CA ASP A 168 5.23 -25.20 16.85
C ASP A 168 4.99 -26.69 16.60
N LYS A 169 5.92 -27.33 15.89
CA LYS A 169 5.94 -28.80 15.79
C LYS A 169 6.08 -29.32 17.20
N GLN A 170 4.98 -29.82 17.78
CA GLN A 170 5.06 -30.58 19.02
C GLN A 170 6.16 -31.63 18.83
N GLN A 171 7.22 -31.54 19.65
CA GLN A 171 8.17 -32.62 19.79
C GLN A 171 7.39 -33.84 20.25
N ASP A 172 7.18 -34.77 19.34
CA ASP A 172 6.72 -36.12 19.64
C ASP A 172 7.83 -36.81 20.45
N ASN A 173 7.80 -36.61 21.75
CA ASN A 173 8.57 -37.41 22.70
C ASN A 173 7.90 -38.77 22.78
N SER A 174 8.09 -39.59 21.73
CA SER A 174 7.90 -41.04 21.87
C SER A 174 8.90 -41.53 22.89
N ILE A 175 8.38 -41.83 24.05
CA ILE A 175 9.07 -42.56 25.12
C ILE A 175 9.33 -43.96 24.57
N ASP A 176 10.57 -44.25 24.20
CA ASP A 176 11.04 -45.59 24.00
C ASP A 176 10.96 -46.30 25.35
N GLU A 177 9.90 -47.12 25.54
CA GLU A 177 9.83 -48.07 26.63
C GLU A 177 10.98 -49.04 26.52
N ILE A 178 11.84 -48.94 27.48
CA ILE A 178 12.91 -49.92 27.77
C ILE A 178 12.26 -51.21 28.21
N ASN A 179 12.29 -52.20 27.31
CA ASN A 179 12.14 -53.60 27.74
C ASN A 179 13.46 -54.09 28.28
N ASN A 180 13.44 -54.47 29.54
CA ASN A 180 14.26 -55.56 30.12
C ASN A 180 13.49 -56.24 31.23
#